data_dee44f7ac74b8d4e2a72151a3986954e
#
_entry.id   dee44f7ac74b8d4e2a72151a3986954e
#
_cell.length_a   1.000
_cell.length_b   1.000
_cell.length_c   1.000
_cell.angle_alpha   90.00
_cell.angle_beta   90.00
_cell.angle_gamma   90.00
#
_symmetry.space_group_name_H-M   'P 1'
#
loop_
_entity.id
_entity.type
_entity.pdbx_description
1 polymer ?
#
loop_
_entity_poly.entity_id
_entity_poly.type
_entity_poly.pdbx_seq_one_letter_code
_entity_poly.pdbx_strand_id
1 'polypeptide(L)'
;MKLANFAALDPQYNGRGLSGGGKLDKVIWEEFFSNAGALASEAAELRAQWQVNQIPLLLEEAAEEQDFPDYLDLERPDLRQRVVAAIVRRRGQPSFRKSLLDAYEGKCAFTGCNAPEALEAAHILGYRGNFSNKVNNGLLLRADVHTLFDLGLLAVKTDDMTCLVSQELRNTEYEELLGREIRAPGQAILRPGRVHLDFHRKASRCA
;
A
#
# COMPACT_ATOMS: atom_id res chain seq x y z
N MET A 1 23.62 10.06 -14.32
CA MET A 1 24.89 10.29 -13.60
C MET A 1 25.08 9.38 -12.36
N LYS A 2 24.04 9.01 -11.59
CA LYS A 2 24.19 8.11 -10.39
C LYS A 2 24.57 6.66 -10.72
N LEU A 3 24.18 6.13 -11.88
CA LEU A 3 24.53 4.76 -12.30
C LEU A 3 26.04 4.53 -12.45
N ALA A 4 26.82 5.58 -12.75
CA ALA A 4 28.26 5.49 -12.85
C ALA A 4 28.96 5.25 -11.48
N ASN A 5 28.30 5.54 -10.37
CA ASN A 5 28.83 5.26 -9.03
C ASN A 5 28.78 3.76 -8.72
N PHE A 6 27.76 3.05 -9.21
CA PHE A 6 27.63 1.60 -9.03
C PHE A 6 28.64 0.81 -9.86
N ALA A 7 29.08 1.34 -11.01
CA ALA A 7 30.10 0.69 -11.83
C ALA A 7 31.43 0.48 -11.08
N ALA A 8 31.75 1.34 -10.12
CA ALA A 8 32.94 1.17 -9.27
C ALA A 8 32.81 0.04 -8.23
N LEU A 9 31.60 -0.42 -7.96
CA LEU A 9 31.28 -1.47 -7.00
C LEU A 9 31.05 -2.82 -7.67
N ASP A 10 30.87 -2.84 -9.01
CA ASP A 10 30.61 -4.05 -9.79
C ASP A 10 31.90 -4.83 -10.07
N PRO A 11 32.07 -6.05 -9.52
CA PRO A 11 33.27 -6.86 -9.75
C PRO A 11 33.43 -7.33 -11.20
N GLN A 12 32.39 -7.24 -12.02
CA GLN A 12 32.42 -7.61 -13.43
C GLN A 12 32.73 -6.41 -14.35
N TYR A 13 32.78 -5.19 -13.81
CA TYR A 13 33.04 -3.99 -14.58
C TYR A 13 34.54 -3.71 -14.68
N ASN A 14 35.12 -3.87 -15.87
CA ASN A 14 36.55 -3.67 -16.12
C ASN A 14 36.95 -2.20 -16.40
N GLY A 15 36.03 -1.23 -16.25
CA GLY A 15 36.29 0.19 -16.46
C GLY A 15 36.59 0.95 -15.16
N ARG A 16 37.01 2.23 -15.28
CA ARG A 16 37.11 3.11 -14.11
C ARG A 16 35.75 3.70 -13.79
N GLY A 17 35.11 3.25 -12.71
CA GLY A 17 33.95 3.92 -12.13
C GLY A 17 34.32 5.28 -11.50
N LEU A 18 33.34 6.11 -11.16
CA LEU A 18 33.57 7.35 -10.42
C LEU A 18 34.05 7.04 -9.00
N SER A 19 35.15 7.65 -8.60
CA SER A 19 35.80 7.45 -7.30
C SER A 19 35.07 8.10 -6.10
N GLY A 20 33.84 8.57 -6.30
CA GLY A 20 33.08 9.35 -5.32
C GLY A 20 31.72 8.77 -4.94
N GLY A 21 31.54 7.46 -5.00
CA GLY A 21 30.31 6.82 -4.51
C GLY A 21 30.06 7.12 -3.03
N GLY A 22 28.88 7.62 -2.68
CA GLY A 22 28.52 7.90 -1.30
C GLY A 22 28.38 6.61 -0.47
N LYS A 23 28.44 6.73 0.85
CA LYS A 23 28.20 5.59 1.77
C LYS A 23 26.87 4.88 1.47
N LEU A 24 25.84 5.63 1.05
CA LEU A 24 24.54 5.11 0.70
C LEU A 24 24.57 4.27 -0.59
N ASP A 25 25.38 4.65 -1.59
CA ASP A 25 25.49 3.90 -2.84
C ASP A 25 26.04 2.48 -2.59
N LYS A 26 26.98 2.36 -1.64
CA LYS A 26 27.55 1.07 -1.26
C LYS A 26 26.52 0.19 -0.52
N VAL A 27 25.75 0.76 0.39
CA VAL A 27 24.68 0.04 1.12
C VAL A 27 23.62 -0.49 0.14
N ILE A 28 23.18 0.35 -0.77
CA ILE A 28 22.19 -0.05 -1.80
C ILE A 28 22.75 -1.13 -2.70
N TRP A 29 24.02 -1.03 -3.09
CA TRP A 29 24.68 -2.04 -3.91
C TRP A 29 24.76 -3.39 -3.19
N GLU A 30 25.21 -3.43 -1.96
CA GLU A 30 25.32 -4.65 -1.16
C GLU A 30 23.95 -5.32 -0.93
N GLU A 31 22.89 -4.53 -0.79
CA GLU A 31 21.53 -5.02 -0.59
C GLU A 31 20.93 -5.65 -1.87
N PHE A 32 21.16 -5.05 -3.03
CA PHE A 32 20.44 -5.41 -4.26
C PHE A 32 21.28 -6.08 -5.34
N PHE A 33 22.61 -6.07 -5.27
CA PHE A 33 23.47 -6.62 -6.32
C PHE A 33 23.19 -8.09 -6.61
N SER A 34 22.95 -8.90 -5.59
CA SER A 34 22.61 -10.32 -5.73
C SER A 34 21.11 -10.59 -5.83
N ASN A 35 20.26 -9.56 -5.74
CA ASN A 35 18.81 -9.71 -5.67
C ASN A 35 18.07 -8.69 -6.56
N ALA A 36 18.31 -8.80 -7.88
CA ALA A 36 17.67 -7.94 -8.87
C ALA A 36 16.13 -8.00 -8.84
N GLY A 37 15.55 -9.12 -8.41
CA GLY A 37 14.11 -9.27 -8.23
C GLY A 37 13.56 -8.39 -7.11
N ALA A 38 14.25 -8.31 -5.97
CA ALA A 38 13.87 -7.43 -4.88
C ALA A 38 13.99 -5.95 -5.28
N LEU A 39 15.07 -5.58 -5.98
CA LEU A 39 15.25 -4.23 -6.52
C LEU A 39 14.12 -3.83 -7.46
N ALA A 40 13.75 -4.72 -8.39
CA ALA A 40 12.67 -4.45 -9.35
C ALA A 40 11.32 -4.26 -8.63
N SER A 41 11.04 -5.07 -7.63
CA SER A 41 9.83 -4.99 -6.82
C SER A 41 9.78 -3.68 -6.05
N GLU A 42 10.84 -3.32 -5.34
CA GLU A 42 10.92 -2.08 -4.54
C GLU A 42 10.89 -0.83 -5.41
N ALA A 43 11.57 -0.85 -6.56
CA ALA A 43 11.52 0.24 -7.52
C ALA A 43 10.11 0.43 -8.12
N ALA A 44 9.38 -0.67 -8.37
CA ALA A 44 8.00 -0.60 -8.84
C ALA A 44 7.06 0.01 -7.78
N GLU A 45 7.28 -0.33 -6.52
CA GLU A 45 6.51 0.20 -5.39
C GLU A 45 6.77 1.69 -5.15
N LEU A 46 8.04 2.10 -5.15
CA LEU A 46 8.41 3.50 -5.02
C LEU A 46 7.84 4.36 -6.16
N ARG A 47 7.85 3.84 -7.40
CA ARG A 47 7.21 4.51 -8.53
C ARG A 47 5.70 4.61 -8.36
N ALA A 48 5.06 3.56 -7.86
CA ALA A 48 3.63 3.56 -7.61
C ALA A 48 3.26 4.60 -6.53
N GLN A 49 4.01 4.68 -5.44
CA GLN A 49 3.81 5.69 -4.38
C GLN A 49 4.03 7.12 -4.90
N TRP A 50 5.05 7.32 -5.73
CA TRP A 50 5.35 8.63 -6.30
C TRP A 50 4.24 9.10 -7.25
N GLN A 51 3.68 8.18 -8.05
CA GLN A 51 2.55 8.47 -8.93
C GLN A 51 1.25 8.74 -8.16
N VAL A 52 1.00 8.04 -7.04
CA VAL A 52 -0.17 8.28 -6.18
C VAL A 52 -0.10 9.66 -5.53
N ASN A 53 1.08 10.10 -5.09
CA ASN A 53 1.27 11.43 -4.51
C ASN A 53 1.12 12.58 -5.53
N GLN A 54 1.18 12.28 -6.83
CA GLN A 54 0.96 13.25 -7.91
C GLN A 54 -0.50 13.28 -8.41
N ILE A 55 -1.30 12.26 -8.11
CA ILE A 55 -2.70 12.19 -8.53
C ILE A 55 -3.53 13.39 -8.04
N PRO A 56 -3.42 13.88 -6.78
CA PRO A 56 -4.13 15.08 -6.36
C PRO A 56 -3.76 16.32 -7.16
N LEU A 57 -2.47 16.54 -7.45
CA LEU A 57 -2.01 17.64 -8.29
C LEU A 57 -2.52 17.55 -9.74
N LEU A 58 -2.47 16.34 -10.30
CA LEU A 58 -2.97 16.10 -11.66
C LEU A 58 -4.49 16.20 -11.75
N LEU A 59 -5.22 15.91 -10.66
CA LEU A 59 -6.68 16.08 -10.59
C LEU A 59 -7.06 17.55 -10.40
N GLU A 60 -6.27 18.35 -9.67
CA GLU A 60 -6.46 19.80 -9.58
C GLU A 60 -6.17 20.50 -10.92
N GLU A 61 -5.07 20.14 -11.60
CA GLU A 61 -4.76 20.64 -12.94
C GLU A 61 -5.80 20.20 -14.00
N ALA A 62 -6.32 18.96 -13.89
CA ALA A 62 -7.36 18.46 -14.80
C ALA A 62 -8.75 19.02 -14.51
N ALA A 63 -9.00 19.55 -13.32
CA ALA A 63 -10.27 20.22 -12.99
C ALA A 63 -10.36 21.65 -13.56
N GLU A 64 -9.23 22.25 -13.91
CA GLU A 64 -9.20 23.57 -14.57
C GLU A 64 -9.30 23.50 -16.11
N GLU A 65 -9.03 22.35 -16.74
CA GLU A 65 -9.15 22.13 -18.18
C GLU A 65 -10.17 21.02 -18.51
N GLN A 66 -11.42 21.40 -18.60
CA GLN A 66 -12.50 21.00 -19.51
C GLN A 66 -12.62 19.55 -20.03
N ASP A 67 -13.88 19.15 -20.12
CA ASP A 67 -14.43 18.06 -20.92
C ASP A 67 -13.84 16.69 -20.61
N PHE A 68 -14.40 16.08 -19.56
CA PHE A 68 -14.47 14.63 -19.54
C PHE A 68 -15.16 14.19 -20.86
N PRO A 69 -14.44 13.50 -21.76
CA PRO A 69 -15.11 12.95 -22.90
C PRO A 69 -16.20 12.02 -22.35
N ASP A 70 -17.41 12.25 -22.80
CA ASP A 70 -18.64 11.52 -22.43
C ASP A 70 -18.56 10.02 -22.70
N TYR A 71 -17.37 9.52 -23.03
CA TYR A 71 -17.10 8.18 -23.47
C TYR A 71 -15.67 7.72 -23.15
N LEU A 72 -15.52 6.95 -22.10
CA LEU A 72 -14.28 6.18 -21.89
C LEU A 72 -14.19 5.09 -22.96
N ASP A 73 -13.44 5.34 -24.02
CA ASP A 73 -13.11 4.34 -25.04
C ASP A 73 -12.25 3.23 -24.42
N LEU A 74 -12.93 2.28 -23.79
CA LEU A 74 -12.35 1.09 -23.16
C LEU A 74 -11.70 0.13 -24.17
N GLU A 75 -11.82 0.41 -25.46
CA GLU A 75 -11.22 -0.39 -26.52
C GLU A 75 -9.75 -0.08 -26.75
N ARG A 76 -9.24 1.02 -26.21
CA ARG A 76 -7.80 1.33 -26.28
C ARG A 76 -6.99 0.37 -25.39
N PRO A 77 -6.10 -0.44 -25.95
CA PRO A 77 -5.27 -1.39 -25.18
C PRO A 77 -4.49 -0.70 -24.05
N ASP A 78 -4.10 0.55 -24.26
CA ASP A 78 -3.36 1.37 -23.31
C ASP A 78 -4.19 1.71 -22.04
N LEU A 79 -5.48 2.02 -22.21
CA LEU A 79 -6.37 2.29 -21.06
C LEU A 79 -6.68 1.01 -20.26
N ARG A 80 -6.89 -0.12 -20.92
CA ARG A 80 -7.06 -1.41 -20.24
C ARG A 80 -5.83 -1.79 -19.42
N GLN A 81 -4.64 -1.62 -19.98
CA GLN A 81 -3.38 -1.89 -19.28
C GLN A 81 -3.22 -0.97 -18.05
N ARG A 82 -3.57 0.31 -18.16
CA ARG A 82 -3.53 1.27 -17.04
C ARG A 82 -4.53 0.90 -15.94
N VAL A 83 -5.75 0.51 -16.29
CA VAL A 83 -6.76 0.05 -15.33
C VAL A 83 -6.29 -1.22 -14.62
N VAL A 84 -5.80 -2.22 -15.37
CA VAL A 84 -5.26 -3.46 -14.79
C VAL A 84 -4.05 -3.16 -13.89
N ALA A 85 -3.14 -2.29 -14.32
CA ALA A 85 -2.01 -1.88 -13.50
C ALA A 85 -2.41 -1.12 -12.23
N ALA A 86 -3.49 -0.32 -12.28
CA ALA A 86 -4.05 0.36 -11.11
C ALA A 86 -4.69 -0.63 -10.13
N ILE A 87 -5.42 -1.63 -10.65
CA ILE A 87 -6.01 -2.71 -9.84
C ILE A 87 -4.90 -3.54 -9.18
N VAL A 88 -3.86 -3.91 -9.93
CA VAL A 88 -2.72 -4.68 -9.39
C VAL A 88 -1.98 -3.90 -8.32
N ARG A 89 -1.79 -2.59 -8.51
CA ARG A 89 -1.16 -1.71 -7.50
C ARG A 89 -1.98 -1.61 -6.21
N ARG A 90 -3.31 -1.45 -6.31
CA ARG A 90 -4.21 -1.42 -5.14
C ARG A 90 -4.25 -2.73 -4.37
N ARG A 91 -4.03 -3.86 -5.04
CA ARG A 91 -4.02 -5.18 -4.38
C ARG A 91 -2.84 -5.38 -3.43
N GLY A 92 -1.85 -4.50 -3.43
CA GLY A 92 -0.64 -4.60 -2.62
C GLY A 92 0.40 -5.56 -3.21
N GLN A 93 1.54 -5.68 -2.53
CA GLN A 93 2.58 -6.63 -2.93
C GLN A 93 2.04 -8.07 -2.95
N PRO A 94 2.30 -8.86 -4.00
CA PRO A 94 1.74 -10.22 -4.12
C PRO A 94 2.07 -11.12 -2.93
N SER A 95 3.29 -11.05 -2.39
CA SER A 95 3.72 -11.86 -1.24
C SER A 95 3.04 -11.42 0.06
N PHE A 96 2.98 -10.11 0.32
CA PHE A 96 2.32 -9.54 1.49
C PHE A 96 0.82 -9.81 1.47
N ARG A 97 0.18 -9.60 0.29
CA ARG A 97 -1.22 -9.92 0.10
C ARG A 97 -1.52 -11.40 0.33
N LYS A 98 -0.69 -12.29 -0.19
CA LYS A 98 -0.83 -13.74 0.06
C LYS A 98 -0.76 -14.05 1.54
N SER A 99 0.23 -13.51 2.25
CA SER A 99 0.37 -13.72 3.69
C SER A 99 -0.82 -13.21 4.49
N LEU A 100 -1.42 -12.08 4.09
CA LEU A 100 -2.63 -11.58 4.73
C LEU A 100 -3.87 -12.42 4.39
N LEU A 101 -4.03 -12.86 3.13
CA LEU A 101 -5.11 -13.77 2.76
C LEU A 101 -5.09 -15.05 3.60
N ASP A 102 -3.90 -15.64 3.77
CA ASP A 102 -3.71 -16.84 4.59
C ASP A 102 -4.00 -16.54 6.07
N ALA A 103 -3.49 -15.45 6.62
CA ALA A 103 -3.64 -15.08 8.03
C ALA A 103 -5.10 -14.73 8.41
N TYR A 104 -5.84 -14.06 7.53
CA TYR A 104 -7.23 -13.64 7.72
C TYR A 104 -8.26 -14.64 7.15
N GLU A 105 -7.82 -15.82 6.69
CA GLU A 105 -8.68 -16.83 6.09
C GLU A 105 -9.52 -16.29 4.92
N GLY A 106 -8.93 -15.39 4.12
CA GLY A 106 -9.58 -14.76 2.98
C GLY A 106 -10.77 -13.88 3.33
N LYS A 107 -10.82 -13.28 4.54
CA LYS A 107 -11.96 -12.45 4.97
C LYS A 107 -11.50 -11.06 5.39
N CYS A 108 -12.25 -10.04 4.93
CA CYS A 108 -12.02 -8.65 5.33
C CYS A 108 -12.09 -8.48 6.84
N ALA A 109 -11.12 -7.76 7.43
CA ALA A 109 -11.05 -7.51 8.85
C ALA A 109 -12.27 -6.75 9.42
N PHE A 110 -12.86 -5.83 8.66
CA PHE A 110 -13.98 -4.99 9.09
C PHE A 110 -15.34 -5.58 8.70
N THR A 111 -15.49 -6.00 7.45
CA THR A 111 -16.80 -6.40 6.89
C THR A 111 -17.04 -7.90 6.88
N GLY A 112 -15.96 -8.70 6.98
CA GLY A 112 -16.05 -10.16 6.80
C GLY A 112 -16.27 -10.58 5.34
N CYS A 113 -16.24 -9.64 4.37
CA CYS A 113 -16.30 -9.96 2.94
C CYS A 113 -15.24 -11.02 2.58
N ASN A 114 -15.65 -12.05 1.85
CA ASN A 114 -14.82 -13.20 1.49
C ASN A 114 -14.62 -13.37 -0.03
N ALA A 115 -14.83 -12.30 -0.81
CA ALA A 115 -14.53 -12.26 -2.24
C ALA A 115 -13.06 -11.87 -2.44
N PRO A 116 -12.12 -12.79 -2.79
CA PRO A 116 -10.70 -12.50 -2.86
C PRO A 116 -10.36 -11.38 -3.85
N GLU A 117 -11.16 -11.23 -4.90
CA GLU A 117 -10.97 -10.20 -5.94
C GLU A 117 -11.21 -8.79 -5.41
N ALA A 118 -12.05 -8.66 -4.38
CA ALA A 118 -12.39 -7.39 -3.74
C ALA A 118 -11.49 -7.09 -2.51
N LEU A 119 -10.61 -8.04 -2.13
CA LEU A 119 -9.75 -7.87 -0.95
C LEU A 119 -8.39 -7.30 -1.33
N GLU A 120 -7.88 -6.39 -0.51
CA GLU A 120 -6.60 -5.71 -0.66
C GLU A 120 -5.78 -5.82 0.63
N ALA A 121 -4.46 -5.76 0.46
CA ALA A 121 -3.51 -5.76 1.56
C ALA A 121 -3.23 -4.31 2.00
N ALA A 122 -3.84 -3.88 3.08
CA ALA A 122 -3.64 -2.56 3.65
C ALA A 122 -2.49 -2.55 4.65
N HIS A 123 -1.55 -1.61 4.52
CA HIS A 123 -0.57 -1.36 5.57
C HIS A 123 -1.15 -0.47 6.67
N ILE A 124 -0.96 -0.83 7.92
CA ILE A 124 -1.39 0.00 9.06
C ILE A 124 -0.47 1.23 9.18
N LEU A 125 0.83 1.02 9.16
CA LEU A 125 1.83 2.07 8.98
C LEU A 125 2.31 2.02 7.55
N GLY A 126 2.32 3.17 6.88
CA GLY A 126 2.68 3.29 5.47
C GLY A 126 3.99 2.57 5.14
N TYR A 127 4.10 2.13 3.90
CA TYR A 127 5.26 1.38 3.41
C TYR A 127 6.58 2.14 3.62
N ARG A 128 7.54 1.48 4.27
CA ARG A 128 8.89 2.01 4.55
C ARG A 128 9.99 1.00 4.19
N GLY A 129 9.78 0.18 3.16
CA GLY A 129 10.69 -0.90 2.75
C GLY A 129 10.18 -2.29 3.13
N ASN A 130 10.91 -3.34 2.74
CA ASN A 130 10.48 -4.75 2.90
C ASN A 130 10.16 -5.16 4.34
N PHE A 131 10.75 -4.50 5.34
CA PHE A 131 10.46 -4.76 6.74
C PHE A 131 9.03 -4.35 7.16
N SER A 132 8.36 -3.49 6.39
CA SER A 132 6.97 -3.11 6.63
C SER A 132 5.94 -4.14 6.14
N ASN A 133 6.35 -5.11 5.31
CA ASN A 133 5.49 -6.19 4.79
C ASN A 133 5.28 -7.35 5.78
N LYS A 134 5.27 -7.05 7.06
CA LYS A 134 4.94 -8.02 8.10
C LYS A 134 3.44 -8.09 8.29
N VAL A 135 2.89 -9.29 8.46
CA VAL A 135 1.45 -9.52 8.66
C VAL A 135 0.89 -8.67 9.82
N ASN A 136 1.65 -8.49 10.89
CA ASN A 136 1.25 -7.65 12.03
C ASN A 136 1.27 -6.14 11.75
N ASN A 137 1.76 -5.70 10.58
CA ASN A 137 1.63 -4.34 10.07
C ASN A 137 0.58 -4.25 8.95
N GLY A 138 -0.30 -5.24 8.85
CA GLY A 138 -1.29 -5.29 7.79
C GLY A 138 -2.68 -5.68 8.24
N LEU A 139 -3.64 -5.23 7.47
CA LEU A 139 -5.04 -5.64 7.51
C LEU A 139 -5.46 -6.15 6.13
N LEU A 140 -6.25 -7.21 6.09
CA LEU A 140 -6.93 -7.62 4.87
C LEU A 140 -8.25 -6.88 4.79
N LEU A 141 -8.41 -5.98 3.85
CA LEU A 141 -9.58 -5.11 3.74
C LEU A 141 -10.27 -5.24 2.38
N ARG A 142 -11.59 -5.00 2.33
CA ARG A 142 -12.30 -4.76 1.09
C ARG A 142 -11.83 -3.43 0.50
N ALA A 143 -11.74 -3.30 -0.82
CA ALA A 143 -11.09 -2.19 -1.50
C ALA A 143 -11.62 -0.79 -1.12
N ASP A 144 -12.93 -0.66 -0.94
CA ASP A 144 -13.58 0.56 -0.48
C ASP A 144 -13.23 0.88 0.99
N VAL A 145 -13.25 -0.15 1.85
CA VAL A 145 -12.85 -0.04 3.27
C VAL A 145 -11.38 0.32 3.41
N HIS A 146 -10.51 -0.22 2.54
CA HIS A 146 -9.08 0.14 2.47
C HIS A 146 -8.92 1.63 2.16
N THR A 147 -9.63 2.12 1.14
CA THR A 147 -9.63 3.56 0.81
C THR A 147 -10.04 4.43 2.00
N LEU A 148 -11.13 4.06 2.69
CA LEU A 148 -11.61 4.82 3.85
C LEU A 148 -10.65 4.76 5.05
N PHE A 149 -9.97 3.63 5.23
CA PHE A 149 -8.93 3.45 6.25
C PHE A 149 -7.73 4.35 5.95
N ASP A 150 -7.22 4.37 4.72
CA ASP A 150 -6.09 5.22 4.31
C ASP A 150 -6.42 6.72 4.44
N LEU A 151 -7.67 7.11 4.19
CA LEU A 151 -8.16 8.49 4.40
C LEU A 151 -8.36 8.84 5.89
N GLY A 152 -8.17 7.88 6.80
CA GLY A 152 -8.41 8.06 8.22
C GLY A 152 -9.88 8.22 8.59
N LEU A 153 -10.81 7.82 7.72
CA LEU A 153 -12.26 7.85 7.96
C LEU A 153 -12.74 6.61 8.72
N LEU A 154 -11.93 5.56 8.72
CA LEU A 154 -12.07 4.36 9.55
C LEU A 154 -10.79 4.18 10.37
N ALA A 155 -10.93 3.72 11.61
CA ALA A 155 -9.82 3.38 12.48
C ALA A 155 -10.19 2.21 13.40
N VAL A 156 -9.23 1.75 14.19
CA VAL A 156 -9.45 0.69 15.19
C VAL A 156 -9.19 1.23 16.58
N LYS A 157 -10.15 1.06 17.48
CA LYS A 157 -9.97 1.27 18.90
C LYS A 157 -9.25 0.05 19.48
N THR A 158 -8.06 0.28 20.04
CA THR A 158 -7.16 -0.80 20.43
C THR A 158 -7.48 -1.45 21.77
N ASP A 159 -8.31 -0.81 22.61
CA ASP A 159 -8.70 -1.33 23.91
C ASP A 159 -9.53 -2.61 23.77
N ASP A 160 -10.49 -2.59 22.86
CA ASP A 160 -11.46 -3.65 22.60
C ASP A 160 -11.44 -4.16 21.16
N MET A 161 -10.51 -3.66 20.33
CA MET A 161 -10.36 -4.04 18.91
C MET A 161 -11.62 -3.81 18.08
N THR A 162 -12.33 -2.71 18.33
CA THR A 162 -13.55 -2.32 17.61
C THR A 162 -13.28 -1.26 16.55
N CYS A 163 -14.14 -1.22 15.54
CA CYS A 163 -14.09 -0.21 14.47
C CYS A 163 -14.57 1.15 14.97
N LEU A 164 -13.81 2.18 14.65
CA LEU A 164 -14.20 3.59 14.76
C LEU A 164 -14.55 4.12 13.38
N VAL A 165 -15.60 4.94 13.31
CA VAL A 165 -16.11 5.53 12.08
C VAL A 165 -16.16 7.04 12.26
N SER A 166 -15.56 7.79 11.32
CA SER A 166 -15.61 9.26 11.30
C SER A 166 -17.04 9.78 11.19
N GLN A 167 -17.28 10.96 11.73
CA GLN A 167 -18.58 11.64 11.58
C GLN A 167 -18.94 11.91 10.11
N GLU A 168 -17.94 12.03 9.23
CA GLU A 168 -18.13 12.21 7.79
C GLU A 168 -18.85 11.01 7.11
N LEU A 169 -18.75 9.82 7.71
CA LEU A 169 -19.41 8.60 7.21
C LEU A 169 -20.77 8.32 7.90
N ARG A 170 -21.27 9.25 8.73
CA ARG A 170 -22.61 9.13 9.32
C ARG A 170 -23.68 9.18 8.23
N ASN A 171 -24.74 8.42 8.43
CA ASN A 171 -25.83 8.22 7.46
C ASN A 171 -25.39 7.56 6.15
N THR A 172 -24.23 6.90 6.13
CA THR A 172 -23.80 6.01 5.03
C THR A 172 -23.85 4.56 5.49
N GLU A 173 -23.75 3.61 4.56
CA GLU A 173 -23.66 2.17 4.86
C GLU A 173 -22.49 1.82 5.79
N TYR A 174 -21.45 2.64 5.84
CA TYR A 174 -20.26 2.40 6.67
C TYR A 174 -20.49 2.71 8.14
N GLU A 175 -21.55 3.44 8.50
CA GLU A 175 -21.91 3.71 9.89
C GLU A 175 -22.18 2.41 10.66
N GLU A 176 -22.68 1.39 10.00
CA GLU A 176 -22.93 0.08 10.60
C GLU A 176 -21.66 -0.63 11.09
N LEU A 177 -20.48 -0.18 10.67
CA LEU A 177 -19.20 -0.71 11.14
C LEU A 177 -18.83 -0.19 12.53
N LEU A 178 -19.44 0.91 12.98
CA LEU A 178 -19.12 1.53 14.26
C LEU A 178 -19.32 0.54 15.42
N GLY A 179 -18.29 0.37 16.22
CA GLY A 179 -18.31 -0.49 17.39
C GLY A 179 -18.27 -1.99 17.09
N ARG A 180 -18.26 -2.40 15.82
CA ARG A 180 -18.05 -3.83 15.49
C ARG A 180 -16.63 -4.26 15.82
N GLU A 181 -16.48 -5.41 16.45
CA GLU A 181 -15.18 -6.03 16.66
C GLU A 181 -14.55 -6.40 15.31
N ILE A 182 -13.29 -6.00 15.10
CA ILE A 182 -12.57 -6.36 13.89
C ILE A 182 -12.07 -7.81 13.96
N ARG A 183 -12.14 -8.49 12.85
CA ARG A 183 -11.53 -9.83 12.70
C ARG A 183 -10.01 -9.70 12.78
N ALA A 184 -9.38 -10.59 13.53
CA ALA A 184 -7.93 -10.69 13.63
C ALA A 184 -7.47 -12.13 13.35
N PRO A 185 -6.22 -12.35 12.91
CA PRO A 185 -5.63 -13.68 12.77
C PRO A 185 -5.70 -14.48 14.06
N GLY A 186 -5.95 -15.80 13.94
CA GLY A 186 -6.01 -16.70 15.09
C GLY A 186 -4.68 -16.78 15.84
N GLN A 187 -3.55 -16.80 15.10
CA GLN A 187 -2.21 -16.82 15.69
C GLN A 187 -1.84 -15.44 16.25
N ALA A 188 -1.53 -15.36 17.54
CA ALA A 188 -1.24 -14.11 18.24
C ALA A 188 -0.11 -13.29 17.61
N ILE A 189 0.94 -13.95 17.08
CA ILE A 189 2.08 -13.27 16.45
C ILE A 189 1.74 -12.57 15.13
N LEU A 190 0.66 -13.00 14.46
CA LEU A 190 0.18 -12.45 13.20
C LEU A 190 -0.85 -11.34 13.40
N ARG A 191 -1.33 -11.15 14.63
CA ARG A 191 -2.33 -10.12 14.91
C ARG A 191 -1.79 -8.72 14.67
N PRO A 192 -2.64 -7.78 14.23
CA PRO A 192 -2.24 -6.38 14.04
C PRO A 192 -1.59 -5.80 15.28
N GLY A 193 -0.46 -5.13 15.08
CA GLY A 193 0.27 -4.50 16.18
C GLY A 193 -0.53 -3.34 16.80
N ARG A 194 -0.86 -3.44 18.10
CA ARG A 194 -1.62 -2.38 18.80
C ARG A 194 -0.98 -1.01 18.68
N VAL A 195 0.35 -0.93 18.79
CA VAL A 195 1.09 0.33 18.62
C VAL A 195 0.90 0.93 17.22
N HIS A 196 0.87 0.08 16.16
CA HIS A 196 0.63 0.52 14.80
C HIS A 196 -0.79 1.06 14.63
N LEU A 197 -1.78 0.32 15.15
CA LEU A 197 -3.18 0.74 15.12
C LEU A 197 -3.41 2.03 15.91
N ASP A 198 -2.79 2.20 17.08
CA ASP A 198 -2.88 3.43 17.86
C ASP A 198 -2.26 4.63 17.13
N PHE A 199 -1.14 4.41 16.46
CA PHE A 199 -0.53 5.48 15.65
C PHE A 199 -1.46 5.90 14.51
N HIS A 200 -2.04 4.93 13.77
CA HIS A 200 -3.01 5.20 12.72
C HIS A 200 -4.25 5.93 13.29
N ARG A 201 -4.81 5.44 14.40
CA ARG A 201 -5.98 6.03 15.04
C ARG A 201 -5.75 7.50 15.43
N LYS A 202 -4.59 7.82 16.02
CA LYS A 202 -4.23 9.20 16.40
C LYS A 202 -4.11 10.15 15.21
N ALA A 203 -3.77 9.64 14.04
CA ALA A 203 -3.70 10.40 12.81
C ALA A 203 -5.04 10.44 12.05
N SER A 204 -6.02 9.64 12.46
CA SER A 204 -7.33 9.52 11.82
C SER A 204 -8.29 10.64 12.21
N ARG A 205 -9.43 10.71 11.51
CA ARG A 205 -10.53 11.62 11.76
C ARG A 205 -11.63 11.00 12.63
N CYS A 206 -11.30 9.89 13.31
CA CYS A 206 -12.24 9.11 14.13
C CYS A 206 -12.13 9.45 15.63
N ALA A 207 -11.70 10.65 15.99
CA ALA A 207 -11.57 11.09 17.39
C ALA A 207 -12.92 11.46 18.03
#